data_80da0c6bda9b8ecf2e7284aa0ad0e72a
#
_entry.id   80da0c6bda9b8ecf2e7284aa0ad0e72a
#
_cell.length_a   1.000
_cell.length_b   1.000
_cell.length_c   1.000
_cell.angle_alpha   90.00
_cell.angle_beta   90.00
_cell.angle_gamma   90.00
#
_symmetry.space_group_name_H-M   'P 1'
#
loop_
_entity.id
_entity.type
_entity.pdbx_description
1 polymer ?
#
loop_
_entity_poly.entity_id
_entity_poly.type
_entity_poly.pdbx_seq_one_letter_code
_entity_poly.pdbx_strand_id
1 'polypeptide(L)'
;MNKVIITEEMVFRQRLCEYAKKKGVIKAARKYQTNRMFVYRQLKKWDGTVKSLSLGSRRPKTFPNKHTEEELHLISIMYLEHGLYGNAELYVRLKECGYNRSFGSMCKQIRAKGLKAVKRKKKSYTKYNNITGQYIGDKVQIDIKYVPQECIMFPSYGKKYYQITAIDEYSRKRILEIVEEKNTFETGKFLEQLESRFGFPIKTIQVDNGYEFVNDKEVTNRKTYFEEVAEKKGYIIKRIRPYSPWQNGKVERSHREDEKILYANNKFYTKNELINAVKIHQDRYNNTAKICLNFKSPCEVA
;
A
#
# COMPACT_ATOMS: atom_id res chain seq x y z
N MET A 1 34.84 -0.51 20.54
CA MET A 1 35.86 -1.44 19.97
C MET A 1 35.17 -2.75 19.61
N ASN A 2 35.12 -3.09 18.32
CA ASN A 2 34.53 -4.36 17.89
C ASN A 2 35.43 -5.53 18.36
N LYS A 3 34.89 -6.40 19.20
CA LYS A 3 35.56 -7.64 19.60
C LYS A 3 35.77 -8.48 18.33
N VAL A 4 37.03 -8.65 17.91
CA VAL A 4 37.40 -9.59 16.83
C VAL A 4 37.22 -11.00 17.35
N ILE A 5 36.22 -11.71 16.81
CA ILE A 5 35.99 -13.12 17.13
C ILE A 5 37.09 -13.94 16.44
N ILE A 6 37.85 -14.71 17.21
CA ILE A 6 38.89 -15.61 16.67
C ILE A 6 38.20 -16.82 16.10
N THR A 7 38.37 -17.06 14.80
CA THR A 7 37.79 -18.20 14.08
C THR A 7 38.83 -19.35 13.95
N GLU A 8 38.37 -20.57 13.78
CA GLU A 8 39.21 -21.73 13.52
C GLU A 8 40.17 -21.51 12.33
N GLU A 9 39.69 -20.83 11.30
CA GLU A 9 40.46 -20.47 10.11
C GLU A 9 41.62 -19.50 10.45
N MET A 10 41.45 -18.59 11.37
CA MET A 10 42.51 -17.68 11.83
C MET A 10 43.58 -18.47 12.62
N VAL A 11 43.15 -19.41 13.45
CA VAL A 11 44.07 -20.29 14.20
C VAL A 11 44.84 -21.22 13.24
N PHE A 12 44.19 -21.77 12.23
CA PHE A 12 44.83 -22.54 11.18
C PHE A 12 45.93 -21.74 10.47
N ARG A 13 45.64 -20.50 10.09
CA ARG A 13 46.59 -19.60 9.44
C ARG A 13 47.76 -19.23 10.33
N GLN A 14 47.53 -19.05 11.62
CA GLN A 14 48.61 -18.84 12.59
C GLN A 14 49.56 -20.06 12.62
N ARG A 15 49.02 -21.26 12.82
CA ARG A 15 49.82 -22.48 12.83
C ARG A 15 50.61 -22.71 11.55
N LEU A 16 50.02 -22.37 10.40
CA LEU A 16 50.68 -22.37 9.10
C LEU A 16 51.87 -21.38 9.06
N CYS A 17 51.69 -20.16 9.55
CA CYS A 17 52.75 -19.14 9.58
C CYS A 17 53.88 -19.52 10.55
N GLU A 18 53.55 -20.01 11.74
CA GLU A 18 54.53 -20.47 12.73
C GLU A 18 55.37 -21.63 12.19
N TYR A 19 54.71 -22.59 11.54
CA TYR A 19 55.40 -23.70 10.93
C TYR A 19 56.28 -23.26 9.74
N ALA A 20 55.78 -22.34 8.93
CA ALA A 20 56.52 -21.79 7.79
C ALA A 20 57.78 -21.04 8.24
N LYS A 21 57.75 -20.31 9.35
CA LYS A 21 58.94 -19.67 9.94
C LYS A 21 59.96 -20.68 10.45
N LYS A 22 59.52 -21.80 11.06
CA LYS A 22 60.41 -22.83 11.64
C LYS A 22 60.98 -23.78 10.58
N LYS A 23 60.23 -24.19 9.60
CA LYS A 23 60.59 -25.29 8.66
C LYS A 23 60.62 -24.85 7.19
N GLY A 24 60.32 -23.61 6.89
CA GLY A 24 60.30 -23.04 5.55
C GLY A 24 58.98 -23.19 4.81
N VAL A 25 58.74 -22.29 3.86
CA VAL A 25 57.47 -22.13 3.12
C VAL A 25 57.12 -23.41 2.31
N ILE A 26 58.10 -24.06 1.69
CA ILE A 26 57.85 -25.25 0.87
C ILE A 26 57.31 -26.43 1.74
N LYS A 27 57.93 -26.65 2.89
CA LYS A 27 57.49 -27.69 3.84
C LYS A 27 56.14 -27.38 4.46
N ALA A 28 55.87 -26.08 4.73
CA ALA A 28 54.56 -25.63 5.22
C ALA A 28 53.47 -25.85 4.16
N ALA A 29 53.72 -25.47 2.92
CA ALA A 29 52.76 -25.67 1.84
C ALA A 29 52.35 -27.14 1.64
N ARG A 30 53.36 -28.07 1.72
CA ARG A 30 53.10 -29.50 1.64
C ARG A 30 52.33 -30.02 2.84
N LYS A 31 52.74 -29.66 4.06
CA LYS A 31 52.11 -30.14 5.30
C LYS A 31 50.65 -29.71 5.39
N TYR A 32 50.33 -28.47 5.03
CA TYR A 32 48.99 -27.88 5.14
C TYR A 32 48.20 -27.96 3.82
N GLN A 33 48.67 -28.77 2.85
CA GLN A 33 48.01 -29.01 1.57
C GLN A 33 47.56 -27.71 0.87
N THR A 34 48.45 -26.71 0.84
CA THR A 34 48.20 -25.42 0.23
C THR A 34 49.34 -25.04 -0.74
N ASN A 35 49.15 -23.93 -1.47
CA ASN A 35 50.19 -23.46 -2.37
C ASN A 35 51.15 -22.49 -1.67
N ARG A 36 52.37 -22.36 -2.19
CA ARG A 36 53.41 -21.48 -1.65
C ARG A 36 52.97 -20.00 -1.61
N MET A 37 52.23 -19.56 -2.63
CA MET A 37 51.74 -18.17 -2.69
C MET A 37 50.75 -17.88 -1.58
N PHE A 38 49.94 -18.84 -1.15
CA PHE A 38 49.04 -18.65 0.00
C PHE A 38 49.86 -18.48 1.29
N VAL A 39 50.87 -19.29 1.50
CA VAL A 39 51.76 -19.18 2.67
C VAL A 39 52.45 -17.80 2.71
N TYR A 40 53.05 -17.36 1.61
CA TYR A 40 53.64 -16.01 1.51
C TYR A 40 52.61 -14.89 1.83
N ARG A 41 51.41 -15.00 1.31
CA ARG A 41 50.35 -14.00 1.61
C ARG A 41 49.98 -13.97 3.08
N GLN A 42 49.95 -15.11 3.76
CA GLN A 42 49.69 -15.16 5.20
C GLN A 42 50.86 -14.61 6.01
N LEU A 43 52.07 -14.98 5.67
CA LEU A 43 53.29 -14.47 6.32
C LEU A 43 53.42 -12.93 6.19
N LYS A 44 53.03 -12.36 5.04
CA LYS A 44 53.03 -10.89 4.83
C LYS A 44 52.03 -10.17 5.71
N LYS A 45 50.94 -10.84 6.08
CA LYS A 45 49.90 -10.27 6.94
C LYS A 45 50.17 -10.45 8.43
N TRP A 46 50.97 -11.44 8.74
CA TRP A 46 51.15 -11.89 10.13
C TRP A 46 52.15 -11.04 10.90
N ASP A 47 51.65 -10.40 11.96
CA ASP A 47 52.44 -9.60 12.89
C ASP A 47 52.84 -10.38 14.16
N GLY A 48 52.56 -11.69 14.26
CA GLY A 48 52.73 -12.50 15.46
C GLY A 48 51.43 -12.78 16.21
N THR A 49 50.35 -12.07 15.90
CA THR A 49 49.04 -12.26 16.53
C THR A 49 48.07 -13.00 15.63
N VAL A 50 47.12 -13.74 16.23
CA VAL A 50 46.03 -14.41 15.50
C VAL A 50 45.13 -13.38 14.82
N LYS A 51 44.95 -12.20 15.44
CA LYS A 51 44.04 -11.12 14.96
C LYS A 51 44.47 -10.55 13.61
N SER A 52 45.80 -10.49 13.34
CA SER A 52 46.32 -9.98 12.06
C SER A 52 45.92 -10.84 10.87
N LEU A 53 45.61 -12.14 11.10
CA LEU A 53 45.20 -13.10 10.09
C LEU A 53 43.69 -13.10 9.82
N SER A 54 42.95 -12.15 10.38
CA SER A 54 41.53 -12.01 10.14
C SER A 54 41.25 -11.79 8.64
N LEU A 55 40.12 -12.35 8.19
CA LEU A 55 39.61 -12.07 6.86
C LEU A 55 39.15 -10.62 6.77
N GLY A 56 39.70 -9.87 5.85
CA GLY A 56 39.16 -8.54 5.50
C GLY A 56 37.76 -8.67 4.89
N SER A 57 36.95 -7.66 5.10
CA SER A 57 35.66 -7.58 4.44
C SER A 57 35.82 -7.63 2.91
N ARG A 58 35.04 -8.49 2.25
CA ARG A 58 34.96 -8.54 0.77
C ARG A 58 33.97 -7.51 0.22
N ARG A 59 33.32 -6.75 1.11
CA ARG A 59 32.35 -5.73 0.71
C ARG A 59 33.06 -4.61 -0.03
N PRO A 60 32.54 -4.16 -1.18
CA PRO A 60 33.11 -3.02 -1.88
C PRO A 60 33.21 -1.79 -0.96
N LYS A 61 34.25 -1.00 -1.10
CA LYS A 61 34.45 0.24 -0.32
C LYS A 61 33.53 1.37 -0.82
N THR A 62 33.19 1.34 -2.09
CA THR A 62 32.32 2.31 -2.73
C THR A 62 31.07 1.64 -3.29
N PHE A 63 29.98 2.31 -3.23
CA PHE A 63 28.67 1.85 -3.73
C PHE A 63 28.10 2.95 -4.64
N PRO A 64 28.38 2.95 -5.96
CA PRO A 64 27.93 4.00 -6.88
C PRO A 64 26.42 4.24 -6.86
N ASN A 65 25.65 3.19 -6.58
CA ASN A 65 24.19 3.23 -6.53
C ASN A 65 23.62 3.55 -5.12
N LYS A 66 24.48 3.91 -4.15
CA LYS A 66 24.00 4.34 -2.82
C LYS A 66 23.27 5.69 -2.98
N HIS A 67 22.17 5.86 -2.25
CA HIS A 67 21.50 7.15 -2.16
C HIS A 67 22.42 8.18 -1.53
N THR A 68 22.36 9.42 -2.03
CA THR A 68 23.03 10.57 -1.41
C THR A 68 22.27 10.99 -0.16
N GLU A 69 22.91 11.76 0.71
CA GLU A 69 22.24 12.29 1.91
C GLU A 69 21.10 13.25 1.53
N GLU A 70 21.25 14.00 0.44
CA GLU A 70 20.22 14.88 -0.10
C GLU A 70 18.99 14.09 -0.57
N GLU A 71 19.19 12.99 -1.34
CA GLU A 71 18.09 12.10 -1.75
C GLU A 71 17.38 11.48 -0.53
N LEU A 72 18.13 11.11 0.49
CA LEU A 72 17.58 10.54 1.72
C LEU A 72 16.81 11.59 2.54
N HIS A 73 17.27 12.83 2.55
CA HIS A 73 16.59 13.95 3.20
C HIS A 73 15.29 14.29 2.48
N LEU A 74 15.35 14.40 1.15
CA LEU A 74 14.18 14.61 0.30
C LEU A 74 13.09 13.55 0.52
N ILE A 75 13.47 12.26 0.56
CA ILE A 75 12.53 11.17 0.87
C ILE A 75 11.87 11.39 2.24
N SER A 76 12.61 11.86 3.24
CA SER A 76 12.06 12.04 4.59
C SER A 76 11.06 13.19 4.66
N ILE A 77 11.37 14.34 4.06
CA ILE A 77 10.46 15.50 4.02
C ILE A 77 9.19 15.14 3.25
N MET A 78 9.34 14.65 2.03
CA MET A 78 8.21 14.30 1.18
C MET A 78 7.34 13.19 1.79
N TYR A 79 7.92 12.31 2.62
CA TYR A 79 7.16 11.28 3.33
C TYR A 79 6.25 11.88 4.41
N LEU A 80 6.67 12.93 5.09
CA LEU A 80 5.81 13.62 6.08
C LEU A 80 4.59 14.25 5.41
N GLU A 81 4.74 14.81 4.22
CA GLU A 81 3.68 15.49 3.48
C GLU A 81 2.76 14.51 2.74
N HIS A 82 3.32 13.54 2.03
CA HIS A 82 2.58 12.69 1.09
C HIS A 82 2.49 11.21 1.50
N GLY A 83 3.25 10.76 2.49
CA GLY A 83 3.31 9.35 2.88
C GLY A 83 1.97 8.78 3.37
N LEU A 84 1.06 9.63 3.87
CA LEU A 84 -0.29 9.26 4.29
C LEU A 84 -1.13 8.73 3.12
N TYR A 85 -0.95 9.30 1.92
CA TYR A 85 -1.68 8.95 0.69
C TYR A 85 -1.11 7.73 -0.03
N GLY A 86 0.03 7.25 0.42
CA GLY A 86 0.64 6.00 -0.04
C GLY A 86 1.92 6.20 -0.85
N ASN A 87 2.64 5.08 -1.03
CA ASN A 87 3.96 5.13 -1.66
C ASN A 87 3.92 5.49 -3.16
N ALA A 88 2.78 5.28 -3.85
CA ALA A 88 2.66 5.65 -5.26
C ALA A 88 2.63 7.17 -5.42
N GLU A 89 1.78 7.84 -4.65
CA GLU A 89 1.69 9.30 -4.62
C GLU A 89 3.02 9.92 -4.22
N LEU A 90 3.62 9.43 -3.12
CA LEU A 90 4.96 9.86 -2.71
C LEU A 90 6.00 9.74 -3.82
N TYR A 91 5.97 8.64 -4.58
CA TYR A 91 6.93 8.41 -5.67
C TYR A 91 6.74 9.39 -6.82
N VAL A 92 5.49 9.68 -7.20
CA VAL A 92 5.19 10.66 -8.25
C VAL A 92 5.69 12.05 -7.83
N ARG A 93 5.40 12.49 -6.61
CA ARG A 93 5.86 13.78 -6.08
C ARG A 93 7.39 13.88 -5.99
N LEU A 94 8.06 12.79 -5.56
CA LEU A 94 9.51 12.72 -5.57
C LEU A 94 10.09 12.85 -6.98
N LYS A 95 9.43 12.24 -7.99
CA LYS A 95 9.84 12.37 -9.40
C LYS A 95 9.76 13.82 -9.89
N GLU A 96 8.69 14.52 -9.54
CA GLU A 96 8.52 15.95 -9.84
C GLU A 96 9.64 16.81 -9.23
N CYS A 97 10.15 16.41 -8.06
CA CYS A 97 11.29 17.04 -7.39
C CYS A 97 12.66 16.54 -7.89
N GLY A 98 12.73 15.81 -9.00
CA GLY A 98 14.00 15.37 -9.62
C GLY A 98 14.57 14.06 -9.06
N TYR A 99 13.84 13.30 -8.25
CA TYR A 99 14.28 11.99 -7.75
C TYR A 99 14.32 10.95 -8.86
N ASN A 100 15.52 10.46 -9.22
CA ASN A 100 15.74 9.59 -10.38
C ASN A 100 15.86 8.09 -10.09
N ARG A 101 15.71 7.65 -8.82
CA ARG A 101 15.81 6.24 -8.45
C ARG A 101 14.51 5.50 -8.71
N SER A 102 14.58 4.16 -8.71
CA SER A 102 13.39 3.32 -8.89
C SER A 102 12.45 3.35 -7.68
N PHE A 103 11.17 3.07 -7.91
CA PHE A 103 10.16 2.92 -6.87
C PHE A 103 10.57 1.91 -5.78
N GLY A 104 11.13 0.75 -6.18
CA GLY A 104 11.62 -0.27 -5.24
C GLY A 104 12.75 0.23 -4.36
N SER A 105 13.65 1.05 -4.92
CA SER A 105 14.76 1.68 -4.19
C SER A 105 14.25 2.66 -3.13
N MET A 106 13.32 3.55 -3.49
CA MET A 106 12.63 4.42 -2.55
C MET A 106 11.97 3.63 -1.40
N CYS A 107 11.21 2.60 -1.72
CA CYS A 107 10.55 1.76 -0.73
C CYS A 107 11.52 1.07 0.24
N LYS A 108 12.74 0.72 -0.21
CA LYS A 108 13.80 0.19 0.66
C LYS A 108 14.28 1.25 1.66
N GLN A 109 14.47 2.50 1.21
CA GLN A 109 14.91 3.58 2.09
C GLN A 109 13.85 3.95 3.14
N ILE A 110 12.57 4.02 2.75
CA ILE A 110 11.46 4.24 3.69
C ILE A 110 11.45 3.18 4.81
N ARG A 111 11.69 1.91 4.46
CA ARG A 111 11.79 0.82 5.44
C ARG A 111 13.05 0.92 6.31
N ALA A 112 14.19 1.22 5.70
CA ALA A 112 15.47 1.34 6.40
C ALA A 112 15.47 2.49 7.42
N LYS A 113 14.77 3.58 7.11
CA LYS A 113 14.58 4.74 8.00
C LYS A 113 13.47 4.53 9.04
N GLY A 114 12.76 3.40 9.02
CA GLY A 114 11.66 3.15 9.96
C GLY A 114 10.43 4.06 9.79
N LEU A 115 10.33 4.80 8.69
CA LEU A 115 9.23 5.74 8.43
C LEU A 115 7.87 5.02 8.30
N LYS A 116 7.88 3.75 7.99
CA LYS A 116 6.67 2.92 7.88
C LYS A 116 6.72 1.75 8.84
N ALA A 117 5.65 1.60 9.65
CA ALA A 117 5.53 0.47 10.56
C ALA A 117 5.64 -0.87 9.82
N VAL A 118 6.35 -1.82 10.42
CA VAL A 118 6.48 -3.19 9.89
C VAL A 118 5.11 -3.87 9.95
N LYS A 119 4.57 -4.24 8.81
CA LYS A 119 3.32 -5.01 8.76
C LYS A 119 3.57 -6.44 9.19
N ARG A 120 2.75 -6.95 10.12
CA ARG A 120 2.74 -8.38 10.46
C ARG A 120 2.44 -9.20 9.20
N LYS A 121 3.13 -10.34 9.04
CA LYS A 121 2.83 -11.28 7.95
C LYS A 121 1.36 -11.69 8.04
N LYS A 122 0.60 -11.44 6.99
CA LYS A 122 -0.80 -11.92 6.89
C LYS A 122 -0.77 -13.39 6.48
N LYS A 123 -1.75 -14.16 6.98
CA LYS A 123 -2.00 -15.52 6.46
C LYS A 123 -2.24 -15.44 4.95
N SER A 124 -1.67 -16.37 4.18
CA SER A 124 -1.98 -16.48 2.76
C SER A 124 -3.39 -17.04 2.61
N TYR A 125 -4.21 -16.36 1.81
CA TYR A 125 -5.53 -16.84 1.42
C TYR A 125 -5.49 -17.26 -0.04
N THR A 126 -6.30 -18.24 -0.41
CA THR A 126 -6.53 -18.60 -1.81
C THR A 126 -7.01 -17.37 -2.57
N LYS A 127 -6.33 -17.00 -3.66
CA LYS A 127 -6.73 -15.85 -4.46
C LYS A 127 -8.08 -16.13 -5.10
N TYR A 128 -9.08 -15.33 -4.78
CA TYR A 128 -10.35 -15.33 -5.52
C TYR A 128 -10.14 -14.57 -6.82
N ASN A 129 -10.36 -15.27 -7.95
CA ASN A 129 -10.32 -14.64 -9.27
C ASN A 129 -11.62 -13.87 -9.49
N ASN A 130 -11.65 -12.63 -9.10
CA ASN A 130 -12.77 -11.73 -9.42
C ASN A 130 -12.65 -11.33 -10.89
N ILE A 131 -13.74 -11.48 -11.63
CA ILE A 131 -13.88 -10.83 -12.93
C ILE A 131 -13.97 -9.34 -12.65
N THR A 132 -12.89 -8.64 -12.88
CA THR A 132 -12.82 -7.17 -12.71
C THR A 132 -13.44 -6.49 -13.93
N GLY A 133 -13.98 -5.27 -13.74
CA GLY A 133 -14.40 -4.42 -14.86
C GLY A 133 -13.27 -4.27 -15.88
N GLN A 134 -13.59 -4.40 -17.16
CA GLN A 134 -12.60 -4.41 -18.26
C GLN A 134 -12.39 -3.02 -18.85
N TYR A 135 -13.34 -2.12 -18.70
CA TYR A 135 -13.30 -0.74 -19.16
C TYR A 135 -14.03 0.18 -18.18
N ILE A 136 -13.92 1.49 -18.38
CA ILE A 136 -14.54 2.52 -17.55
C ILE A 136 -16.07 2.36 -17.59
N GLY A 137 -16.70 2.28 -16.40
CA GLY A 137 -18.14 2.11 -16.27
C GLY A 137 -18.67 0.70 -16.49
N ASP A 138 -17.82 -0.30 -16.87
CA ASP A 138 -18.25 -1.69 -17.01
C ASP A 138 -18.85 -2.24 -15.71
N LYS A 139 -18.23 -1.92 -14.56
CA LYS A 139 -18.74 -2.33 -13.26
C LYS A 139 -18.40 -1.32 -12.15
N VAL A 140 -19.44 -0.82 -11.51
CA VAL A 140 -19.38 0.08 -10.36
C VAL A 140 -19.83 -0.67 -9.10
N GLN A 141 -19.01 -0.67 -8.06
CA GLN A 141 -19.38 -1.19 -6.75
C GLN A 141 -20.00 -0.06 -5.92
N ILE A 142 -21.16 -0.33 -5.29
CA ILE A 142 -21.80 0.61 -4.36
C ILE A 142 -21.93 -0.06 -2.99
N ASP A 143 -21.69 0.71 -1.94
CA ASP A 143 -21.85 0.27 -0.55
C ASP A 143 -22.15 1.46 0.36
N ILE A 144 -22.76 1.19 1.51
CA ILE A 144 -23.09 2.20 2.53
C ILE A 144 -22.40 1.84 3.83
N LYS A 145 -21.74 2.83 4.42
CA LYS A 145 -21.17 2.69 5.76
C LYS A 145 -21.68 3.75 6.71
N TYR A 146 -21.61 3.48 8.01
CA TYR A 146 -21.82 4.48 9.05
C TYR A 146 -20.68 5.49 9.06
N VAL A 147 -21.01 6.76 9.26
CA VAL A 147 -20.04 7.77 9.68
C VAL A 147 -19.76 7.54 11.17
N PRO A 148 -18.47 7.41 11.58
CA PRO A 148 -18.14 7.18 12.99
C PRO A 148 -18.70 8.29 13.88
N GLN A 149 -19.45 7.90 14.91
CA GLN A 149 -20.13 8.84 15.81
C GLN A 149 -19.13 9.73 16.56
N GLU A 150 -17.92 9.22 16.81
CA GLU A 150 -16.87 9.94 17.49
C GLU A 150 -16.37 11.18 16.70
N CYS A 151 -16.66 11.26 15.40
CA CYS A 151 -16.30 12.40 14.55
C CYS A 151 -17.36 13.51 14.58
N ILE A 152 -18.58 13.23 15.06
CA ILE A 152 -19.74 14.14 14.99
C ILE A 152 -19.85 14.90 16.30
N MET A 153 -19.54 16.21 16.27
CA MET A 153 -19.58 17.09 17.43
C MET A 153 -20.81 18.02 17.45
N PHE A 154 -21.61 18.05 16.40
CA PHE A 154 -22.85 18.82 16.33
C PHE A 154 -24.04 18.01 16.88
N PRO A 155 -25.11 18.67 17.34
CA PRO A 155 -26.27 17.99 17.89
C PRO A 155 -26.95 17.08 16.85
N SER A 156 -26.74 15.77 17.00
CA SER A 156 -27.32 14.77 16.10
C SER A 156 -28.67 14.24 16.60
N TYR A 157 -29.06 14.54 17.85
CA TYR A 157 -30.31 14.09 18.49
C TYR A 157 -30.54 12.57 18.33
N GLY A 158 -29.48 11.77 18.40
CA GLY A 158 -29.49 10.32 18.20
C GLY A 158 -29.56 9.86 16.74
N LYS A 159 -29.59 10.78 15.77
CA LYS A 159 -29.52 10.43 14.34
C LYS A 159 -28.12 9.93 13.97
N LYS A 160 -28.10 8.94 13.09
CA LYS A 160 -26.87 8.41 12.48
C LYS A 160 -26.71 8.99 11.10
N TYR A 161 -25.47 9.25 10.70
CA TYR A 161 -25.12 9.65 9.36
C TYR A 161 -24.49 8.48 8.62
N TYR A 162 -24.73 8.41 7.32
CA TYR A 162 -24.25 7.35 6.47
C TYR A 162 -23.49 7.92 5.30
N GLN A 163 -22.46 7.20 4.84
CA GLN A 163 -21.73 7.52 3.64
C GLN A 163 -22.06 6.48 2.58
N ILE A 164 -22.69 6.93 1.47
CA ILE A 164 -22.81 6.11 0.27
C ILE A 164 -21.51 6.28 -0.53
N THR A 165 -20.98 5.18 -0.99
CA THR A 165 -19.74 5.12 -1.79
C THR A 165 -19.99 4.34 -3.05
N ALA A 166 -19.75 4.96 -4.21
CA ALA A 166 -19.66 4.27 -5.49
C ALA A 166 -18.24 4.32 -6.01
N ILE A 167 -17.70 3.20 -6.48
CA ILE A 167 -16.35 3.11 -7.05
C ILE A 167 -16.37 2.33 -8.36
N ASP A 168 -15.85 2.94 -9.43
CA ASP A 168 -15.62 2.22 -10.68
C ASP A 168 -14.47 1.21 -10.53
N GLU A 169 -14.71 -0.02 -10.93
CA GLU A 169 -13.74 -1.09 -10.79
C GLU A 169 -12.50 -0.93 -11.66
N TYR A 170 -12.62 -0.29 -12.81
CA TYR A 170 -11.52 -0.09 -13.74
C TYR A 170 -10.67 1.12 -13.36
N SER A 171 -11.23 2.33 -13.42
CA SER A 171 -10.51 3.58 -13.15
C SER A 171 -10.21 3.84 -11.68
N ARG A 172 -10.90 3.16 -10.76
CA ARG A 172 -10.88 3.45 -9.30
C ARG A 172 -11.47 4.81 -8.94
N LYS A 173 -12.03 5.56 -9.88
CA LYS A 173 -12.75 6.80 -9.60
C LYS A 173 -13.91 6.51 -8.67
N ARG A 174 -14.13 7.37 -7.69
CA ARG A 174 -15.19 7.18 -6.69
C ARG A 174 -16.01 8.42 -6.49
N ILE A 175 -17.26 8.21 -6.10
CA ILE A 175 -18.21 9.23 -5.70
C ILE A 175 -18.67 8.91 -4.28
N LEU A 176 -18.69 9.94 -3.43
CA LEU A 176 -19.12 9.86 -2.04
C LEU A 176 -20.33 10.78 -1.82
N GLU A 177 -21.21 10.37 -0.92
CA GLU A 177 -22.33 11.20 -0.47
C GLU A 177 -22.69 10.91 0.98
N ILE A 178 -23.03 11.96 1.74
CA ILE A 178 -23.50 11.84 3.12
C ILE A 178 -25.00 11.94 3.14
N VAL A 179 -25.66 10.96 3.72
CA VAL A 179 -27.11 10.89 3.89
C VAL A 179 -27.48 10.67 5.37
N GLU A 180 -28.68 11.06 5.74
CA GLU A 180 -29.20 10.91 7.12
C GLU A 180 -29.90 9.58 7.33
N GLU A 181 -30.34 8.93 6.25
CA GLU A 181 -31.08 7.69 6.32
C GLU A 181 -30.46 6.63 5.42
N LYS A 182 -30.48 5.39 5.91
CA LYS A 182 -30.09 4.22 5.15
C LYS A 182 -31.35 3.56 4.59
N ASN A 183 -31.87 4.10 3.49
CA ASN A 183 -33.07 3.60 2.83
C ASN A 183 -32.93 3.57 1.31
N THR A 184 -33.89 2.93 0.64
CA THR A 184 -33.88 2.77 -0.82
C THR A 184 -34.10 4.08 -1.57
N PHE A 185 -34.72 5.08 -0.96
CA PHE A 185 -34.97 6.37 -1.56
C PHE A 185 -33.67 7.18 -1.70
N GLU A 186 -32.85 7.21 -0.64
CA GLU A 186 -31.56 7.90 -0.67
C GLU A 186 -30.58 7.22 -1.66
N THR A 187 -30.56 5.88 -1.68
CA THR A 187 -29.73 5.16 -2.64
C THR A 187 -30.19 5.30 -4.07
N GLY A 188 -31.51 5.35 -4.30
CA GLY A 188 -32.09 5.60 -5.63
C GLY A 188 -31.76 7.00 -6.15
N LYS A 189 -31.92 8.04 -5.34
CA LYS A 189 -31.52 9.41 -5.69
C LYS A 189 -30.02 9.49 -6.02
N PHE A 190 -29.18 8.86 -5.22
CA PHE A 190 -27.77 8.79 -5.48
C PHE A 190 -27.49 8.15 -6.84
N LEU A 191 -28.19 7.05 -7.16
CA LEU A 191 -28.04 6.33 -8.42
C LEU A 191 -28.48 7.16 -9.63
N GLU A 192 -29.57 7.96 -9.52
CA GLU A 192 -30.04 8.85 -10.58
C GLU A 192 -28.97 9.82 -11.10
N GLN A 193 -28.15 10.33 -10.20
CA GLN A 193 -27.12 11.31 -10.49
C GLN A 193 -25.75 10.71 -10.79
N LEU A 194 -25.58 9.40 -10.63
CA LEU A 194 -24.28 8.76 -10.57
C LEU A 194 -23.49 8.89 -11.88
N GLU A 195 -24.13 8.69 -13.04
CA GLU A 195 -23.46 8.85 -14.34
C GLU A 195 -22.99 10.27 -14.60
N SER A 196 -23.82 11.27 -14.29
CA SER A 196 -23.43 12.67 -14.46
C SER A 196 -22.26 13.05 -13.57
N ARG A 197 -22.20 12.49 -12.36
CA ARG A 197 -21.10 12.71 -11.41
C ARG A 197 -19.82 11.97 -11.79
N PHE A 198 -19.91 10.78 -12.38
CA PHE A 198 -18.77 10.06 -12.93
C PHE A 198 -18.27 10.66 -14.25
N GLY A 199 -19.17 11.20 -15.08
CA GLY A 199 -18.85 11.71 -16.41
C GLY A 199 -18.73 10.64 -17.49
N PHE A 200 -19.20 9.41 -17.23
CA PHE A 200 -19.20 8.28 -18.16
C PHE A 200 -20.40 7.35 -17.93
N PRO A 201 -20.84 6.59 -18.96
CA PRO A 201 -21.94 5.65 -18.83
C PRO A 201 -21.58 4.46 -17.96
N ILE A 202 -22.58 3.92 -17.26
CA ILE A 202 -22.46 2.77 -16.37
C ILE A 202 -23.23 1.58 -16.93
N LYS A 203 -22.62 0.40 -16.96
CA LYS A 203 -23.25 -0.82 -17.42
C LYS A 203 -23.77 -1.67 -16.25
N THR A 204 -22.92 -1.95 -15.28
CA THR A 204 -23.24 -2.87 -14.19
C THR A 204 -23.03 -2.19 -12.84
N ILE A 205 -24.03 -2.30 -11.98
CA ILE A 205 -23.97 -1.88 -10.58
C ILE A 205 -23.86 -3.13 -9.70
N GLN A 206 -22.80 -3.23 -8.90
CA GLN A 206 -22.63 -4.31 -7.94
C GLN A 206 -22.90 -3.80 -6.52
N VAL A 207 -23.83 -4.45 -5.83
CA VAL A 207 -24.26 -4.12 -4.45
C VAL A 207 -24.23 -5.38 -3.58
N ASP A 208 -24.31 -5.19 -2.27
CA ASP A 208 -24.60 -6.27 -1.34
C ASP A 208 -26.11 -6.62 -1.34
N ASN A 209 -26.53 -7.50 -0.40
CA ASN A 209 -27.92 -7.90 -0.29
C ASN A 209 -28.72 -7.03 0.72
N GLY A 210 -28.26 -5.80 0.96
CA GLY A 210 -28.95 -4.87 1.86
C GLY A 210 -30.29 -4.40 1.30
N TYR A 211 -31.30 -4.30 2.18
CA TYR A 211 -32.65 -3.82 1.81
C TYR A 211 -32.68 -2.38 1.29
N GLU A 212 -31.65 -1.62 1.55
CA GLU A 212 -31.44 -0.27 1.00
C GLU A 212 -31.16 -0.26 -0.50
N PHE A 213 -30.80 -1.42 -1.07
CA PHE A 213 -30.57 -1.57 -2.52
C PHE A 213 -31.63 -2.46 -3.17
N VAL A 214 -31.85 -3.63 -2.62
CA VAL A 214 -32.64 -4.68 -3.28
C VAL A 214 -33.49 -5.44 -2.27
N ASN A 215 -34.72 -5.74 -2.66
CA ASN A 215 -35.59 -6.61 -1.86
C ASN A 215 -35.20 -8.08 -2.03
N ASP A 216 -35.52 -8.87 -1.03
CA ASP A 216 -35.47 -10.32 -1.13
C ASP A 216 -36.66 -10.81 -1.95
N LYS A 217 -36.37 -11.42 -3.11
CA LYS A 217 -37.40 -11.94 -4.01
C LYS A 217 -38.18 -13.11 -3.44
N GLU A 218 -37.64 -13.80 -2.42
CA GLU A 218 -38.35 -14.86 -1.71
C GLU A 218 -39.43 -14.30 -0.75
N VAL A 219 -39.24 -13.03 -0.31
CA VAL A 219 -40.15 -12.36 0.61
C VAL A 219 -41.15 -11.45 -0.12
N THR A 220 -40.74 -10.75 -1.17
CA THR A 220 -41.59 -9.83 -1.90
C THR A 220 -41.20 -9.67 -3.35
N ASN A 221 -42.21 -9.55 -4.23
CA ASN A 221 -42.00 -9.23 -5.65
C ASN A 221 -41.93 -7.71 -5.93
N ARG A 222 -42.08 -6.85 -4.91
CA ARG A 222 -42.00 -5.41 -5.08
C ARG A 222 -40.56 -4.99 -5.31
N LYS A 223 -40.34 -4.16 -6.31
CA LYS A 223 -39.05 -3.52 -6.56
C LYS A 223 -38.79 -2.42 -5.52
N THR A 224 -37.55 -2.24 -5.17
CA THR A 224 -37.12 -1.06 -4.41
C THR A 224 -37.02 0.13 -5.36
N TYR A 225 -37.05 1.36 -4.82
CA TYR A 225 -36.83 2.56 -5.64
C TYR A 225 -35.45 2.54 -6.33
N PHE A 226 -34.44 1.98 -5.68
CA PHE A 226 -33.12 1.75 -6.29
C PHE A 226 -33.19 0.84 -7.52
N GLU A 227 -33.97 -0.28 -7.43
CA GLU A 227 -34.16 -1.20 -8.54
C GLU A 227 -34.95 -0.56 -9.71
N GLU A 228 -35.96 0.28 -9.39
CA GLU A 228 -36.73 1.02 -10.41
C GLU A 228 -35.85 2.02 -11.17
N VAL A 229 -35.01 2.78 -10.46
CA VAL A 229 -34.06 3.71 -11.06
C VAL A 229 -33.04 2.98 -11.93
N ALA A 230 -32.52 1.84 -11.45
CA ALA A 230 -31.56 1.05 -12.20
C ALA A 230 -32.17 0.51 -13.51
N GLU A 231 -33.42 0.04 -13.45
CA GLU A 231 -34.14 -0.44 -14.65
C GLU A 231 -34.40 0.71 -15.64
N LYS A 232 -34.88 1.88 -15.17
CA LYS A 232 -35.09 3.06 -15.99
C LYS A 232 -33.82 3.54 -16.69
N LYS A 233 -32.66 3.40 -16.03
CA LYS A 233 -31.34 3.76 -16.57
C LYS A 233 -30.71 2.64 -17.43
N GLY A 234 -31.28 1.43 -17.43
CA GLY A 234 -30.75 0.28 -18.15
C GLY A 234 -29.55 -0.38 -17.47
N TYR A 235 -29.35 -0.18 -16.18
CA TYR A 235 -28.24 -0.77 -15.45
C TYR A 235 -28.50 -2.24 -15.10
N ILE A 236 -27.47 -3.06 -15.17
CA ILE A 236 -27.51 -4.45 -14.72
C ILE A 236 -27.14 -4.49 -13.23
N ILE A 237 -28.09 -4.81 -12.36
CA ILE A 237 -27.80 -4.99 -10.92
C ILE A 237 -27.19 -6.38 -10.71
N LYS A 238 -26.00 -6.42 -10.11
CA LYS A 238 -25.31 -7.63 -9.68
C LYS A 238 -25.21 -7.68 -8.15
N ARG A 239 -25.85 -8.68 -7.55
CA ARG A 239 -25.72 -8.93 -6.11
C ARG A 239 -24.47 -9.74 -5.82
N ILE A 240 -23.78 -9.43 -4.72
CA ILE A 240 -22.72 -10.30 -4.22
C ILE A 240 -23.37 -11.57 -3.62
N ARG A 241 -22.60 -12.67 -3.64
CA ARG A 241 -23.05 -13.90 -2.96
C ARG A 241 -23.17 -13.66 -1.45
N PRO A 242 -24.15 -14.24 -0.75
CA PRO A 242 -24.21 -14.19 0.70
C PRO A 242 -22.87 -14.60 1.32
N TYR A 243 -22.49 -13.97 2.42
CA TYR A 243 -21.22 -14.21 3.14
C TYR A 243 -19.94 -14.05 2.31
N SER A 244 -20.00 -13.28 1.21
CA SER A 244 -18.87 -13.08 0.28
C SER A 244 -18.42 -11.62 0.18
N PRO A 245 -18.04 -10.95 1.28
CA PRO A 245 -17.70 -9.52 1.29
C PRO A 245 -16.52 -9.19 0.38
N TRP A 246 -15.61 -10.13 0.15
CA TRP A 246 -14.47 -9.92 -0.76
C TRP A 246 -14.86 -9.57 -2.20
N GLN A 247 -16.11 -9.84 -2.63
CA GLN A 247 -16.62 -9.44 -3.95
C GLN A 247 -16.72 -7.91 -4.05
N ASN A 248 -17.06 -7.22 -2.96
CA ASN A 248 -17.06 -5.75 -2.85
C ASN A 248 -15.72 -5.18 -2.34
N GLY A 249 -14.63 -5.93 -2.43
CA GLY A 249 -13.35 -5.60 -1.84
C GLY A 249 -12.72 -4.28 -2.28
N LYS A 250 -13.15 -3.66 -3.40
CA LYS A 250 -12.66 -2.36 -3.85
C LYS A 250 -13.30 -1.23 -3.06
N VAL A 251 -14.62 -1.27 -2.87
CA VAL A 251 -15.34 -0.29 -2.05
C VAL A 251 -14.96 -0.43 -0.58
N GLU A 252 -14.84 -1.66 -0.06
CA GLU A 252 -14.38 -1.89 1.33
C GLU A 252 -12.96 -1.36 1.58
N ARG A 253 -12.06 -1.52 0.60
CA ARG A 253 -10.72 -0.93 0.70
C ARG A 253 -10.77 0.58 0.71
N SER A 254 -11.65 1.18 -0.09
CA SER A 254 -11.91 2.63 -0.08
C SER A 254 -12.37 3.09 1.31
N HIS A 255 -13.32 2.39 1.93
CA HIS A 255 -13.79 2.67 3.28
C HIS A 255 -12.66 2.66 4.34
N ARG A 256 -11.69 1.76 4.22
CA ARG A 256 -10.51 1.76 5.12
C ARG A 256 -9.60 2.97 4.92
N GLU A 257 -9.53 3.50 3.71
CA GLU A 257 -8.82 4.77 3.44
C GLU A 257 -9.59 5.94 4.07
N ASP A 258 -10.91 5.95 3.99
CA ASP A 258 -11.76 6.97 4.62
C ASP A 258 -11.60 6.98 6.14
N GLU A 259 -11.66 5.80 6.78
CA GLU A 259 -11.42 5.67 8.23
C GLU A 259 -10.08 6.28 8.63
N LYS A 260 -9.02 5.92 7.89
CA LYS A 260 -7.66 6.32 8.23
C LYS A 260 -7.39 7.81 7.98
N ILE A 261 -7.90 8.35 6.88
CA ILE A 261 -7.50 9.67 6.38
C ILE A 261 -8.54 10.74 6.74
N LEU A 262 -9.82 10.41 6.61
CA LEU A 262 -10.90 11.37 6.84
C LEU A 262 -11.39 11.34 8.29
N TYR A 263 -11.78 10.17 8.81
CA TYR A 263 -12.49 10.10 10.08
C TYR A 263 -11.60 10.02 11.31
N ALA A 264 -10.45 9.32 11.24
CA ALA A 264 -9.61 9.07 12.42
C ALA A 264 -9.06 10.35 13.08
N ASN A 265 -8.88 11.43 12.32
CA ASN A 265 -8.21 12.64 12.79
C ASN A 265 -9.08 13.90 12.71
N ASN A 266 -10.33 13.79 12.28
CA ASN A 266 -11.20 14.96 12.12
C ASN A 266 -12.40 14.91 13.07
N LYS A 267 -12.82 16.07 13.51
CA LYS A 267 -14.04 16.32 14.26
C LYS A 267 -14.86 17.35 13.49
N PHE A 268 -16.17 17.11 13.32
CA PHE A 268 -17.06 17.94 12.55
C PHE A 268 -18.07 18.62 13.48
N TYR A 269 -18.08 19.93 13.49
CA TYR A 269 -18.95 20.74 14.35
C TYR A 269 -20.25 21.14 13.64
N THR A 270 -20.32 20.98 12.33
CA THR A 270 -21.54 21.18 11.55
C THR A 270 -21.70 20.10 10.47
N LYS A 271 -22.95 19.85 10.04
CA LYS A 271 -23.23 18.94 8.91
C LYS A 271 -22.54 19.42 7.63
N ASN A 272 -22.48 20.73 7.40
CA ASN A 272 -21.83 21.30 6.21
C ASN A 272 -20.31 21.05 6.22
N GLU A 273 -19.67 21.12 7.38
CA GLU A 273 -18.24 20.74 7.49
C GLU A 273 -18.01 19.27 7.12
N LEU A 274 -18.85 18.36 7.60
CA LEU A 274 -18.77 16.94 7.23
C LEU A 274 -18.91 16.75 5.73
N ILE A 275 -19.94 17.35 5.10
CA ILE A 275 -20.18 17.24 3.66
C ILE A 275 -19.01 17.81 2.87
N ASN A 276 -18.50 18.97 3.23
CA ASN A 276 -17.38 19.62 2.55
C ASN A 276 -16.08 18.79 2.71
N ALA A 277 -15.81 18.26 3.89
CA ALA A 277 -14.66 17.40 4.14
C ALA A 277 -14.70 16.12 3.31
N VAL A 278 -15.88 15.49 3.19
CA VAL A 278 -16.07 14.31 2.34
C VAL A 278 -15.83 14.65 0.86
N LYS A 279 -16.29 15.80 0.38
CA LYS A 279 -16.07 16.26 -0.99
C LYS A 279 -14.59 16.50 -1.27
N ILE A 280 -13.91 17.24 -0.41
CA ILE A 280 -12.45 17.47 -0.51
C ILE A 280 -11.67 16.14 -0.49
N HIS A 281 -12.09 15.23 0.38
CA HIS A 281 -11.47 13.90 0.47
C HIS A 281 -11.71 13.06 -0.78
N GLN A 282 -12.91 13.11 -1.38
CA GLN A 282 -13.21 12.48 -2.65
C GLN A 282 -12.30 13.01 -3.77
N ASP A 283 -12.19 14.33 -3.88
CA ASP A 283 -11.40 14.98 -4.92
C ASP A 283 -9.91 14.63 -4.76
N ARG A 284 -9.40 14.66 -3.53
CA ARG A 284 -8.05 14.22 -3.23
C ARG A 284 -7.81 12.76 -3.61
N TYR A 285 -8.73 11.85 -3.22
CA TYR A 285 -8.62 10.43 -3.58
C TYR A 285 -8.58 10.22 -5.09
N ASN A 286 -9.45 10.92 -5.83
CA ASN A 286 -9.57 10.81 -7.27
C ASN A 286 -8.36 11.39 -8.02
N ASN A 287 -7.60 12.29 -7.40
CA ASN A 287 -6.36 12.86 -7.93
C ASN A 287 -5.08 12.24 -7.33
N THR A 288 -5.20 11.22 -6.47
CA THR A 288 -4.06 10.53 -5.85
C THR A 288 -3.58 9.38 -6.73
N ALA A 289 -2.27 9.35 -7.04
CA ALA A 289 -1.64 8.29 -7.85
C ALA A 289 -1.73 6.91 -7.20
N LYS A 290 -2.06 5.88 -7.99
CA LYS A 290 -2.23 4.50 -7.52
C LYS A 290 -1.35 3.52 -8.27
N ILE A 291 -0.70 2.60 -7.55
CA ILE A 291 0.14 1.55 -8.15
C ILE A 291 -0.64 0.71 -9.16
N CYS A 292 -1.90 0.35 -8.83
CA CYS A 292 -2.74 -0.47 -9.71
C CYS A 292 -3.17 0.24 -11.01
N LEU A 293 -2.94 1.54 -11.12
CA LEU A 293 -3.17 2.37 -12.30
C LEU A 293 -1.85 2.84 -12.94
N ASN A 294 -0.76 2.10 -12.72
CA ASN A 294 0.58 2.46 -13.22
C ASN A 294 1.01 3.88 -12.82
N PHE A 295 0.79 4.25 -11.57
CA PHE A 295 1.08 5.57 -10.97
C PHE A 295 0.23 6.72 -11.51
N LYS A 296 -0.83 6.44 -12.27
CA LYS A 296 -1.85 7.43 -12.61
C LYS A 296 -2.87 7.57 -11.49
N SER A 297 -3.51 8.72 -11.42
CA SER A 297 -4.67 8.96 -10.56
C SER A 297 -5.96 8.40 -11.21
N PRO A 298 -7.04 8.15 -10.44
CA PRO A 298 -8.33 7.79 -10.99
C PRO A 298 -8.89 8.77 -12.03
N CYS A 299 -8.67 10.07 -11.84
CA CYS A 299 -9.13 11.10 -12.79
C CYS A 299 -8.33 11.10 -14.11
N GLU A 300 -7.06 10.66 -14.10
CA GLU A 300 -6.26 10.54 -15.33
C GLU A 300 -6.61 9.29 -16.14
N VAL A 301 -7.34 8.35 -15.55
CA VAL A 301 -7.75 7.09 -16.18
C VAL A 301 -9.20 7.12 -16.62
N ALA A 302 -10.04 7.93 -15.95
CA ALA A 302 -11.50 8.01 -16.15
C ALA A 302 -11.93 8.96 -17.25
#